data_0f42aca023dc64c89496518c5afb1aa3
#
_entry.id   0f42aca023dc64c89496518c5afb1aa3
#
_cell.length_a   1.000
_cell.length_b   1.000
_cell.length_c   1.000
_cell.angle_alpha   90.00
_cell.angle_beta   90.00
_cell.angle_gamma   90.00
#
_symmetry.space_group_name_H-M   'P 1'
#
loop_
_entity.id
_entity.type
_entity.pdbx_description
1 polymer ?
#
loop_
_entity_poly.entity_id
_entity_poly.type
_entity_poly.pdbx_seq_one_letter_code
_entity_poly.pdbx_strand_id
1 'polypeptide(L)'
;DDVESRGLGDVYKRQVQENVIVVLHNGSPVEMPWNDKVSAVLEVYLCGEATGEATADILFGKANPCGKLAETIPMKLSDTPSYLTFPGDRHAEYNEGVFVGYRYYDKKEMAVRYPFGHGLSYTTFEYSDIKLSDTAVGDDDILTVNVVITNTGNCAGKEIVQLYVADKSGFAVRPEKELKDFIKIELQPGERKTVTFRLDKRAFSYYNEELGDWYAPNGKYDIMIASSSRDIRLTAEVTHKTAVKLPFVATENTVFGEFMDYAC
;
A
#
# COMPACT_ATOMS: atom_id res chain seq x y z
N ASP A 1 19.74 -23.24 -1.94
CA ASP A 1 20.49 -23.63 -3.16
C ASP A 1 19.64 -23.54 -4.44
N ASP A 2 18.32 -23.76 -4.36
CA ASP A 2 17.47 -23.80 -5.57
C ASP A 2 17.07 -22.41 -6.09
N VAL A 3 17.10 -21.39 -5.25
CA VAL A 3 16.73 -20.01 -5.63
C VAL A 3 17.88 -19.30 -6.37
N GLU A 4 19.12 -19.57 -6.00
CA GLU A 4 20.29 -19.02 -6.70
C GLU A 4 20.45 -19.60 -8.10
N SER A 5 20.10 -20.88 -8.31
CA SER A 5 20.22 -21.52 -9.62
C SER A 5 19.21 -21.00 -10.65
N ARG A 6 18.02 -20.57 -10.21
CA ARG A 6 17.00 -19.96 -11.11
C ARG A 6 17.40 -18.58 -11.59
N GLY A 7 17.96 -17.74 -10.71
CA GLY A 7 18.46 -16.42 -11.08
C GLY A 7 19.61 -16.45 -12.09
N LEU A 8 20.48 -17.45 -12.03
CA LEU A 8 21.57 -17.66 -12.98
C LEU A 8 21.05 -18.05 -14.37
N GLY A 9 20.01 -18.89 -14.46
CA GLY A 9 19.39 -19.27 -15.73
C GLY A 9 18.86 -18.07 -16.51
N ASP A 10 18.29 -17.10 -15.85
CA ASP A 10 17.72 -15.90 -16.48
C ASP A 10 18.81 -14.93 -16.99
N VAL A 11 19.93 -14.83 -16.29
CA VAL A 11 21.11 -14.06 -16.73
C VAL A 11 21.72 -14.67 -18.01
N TYR A 12 21.80 -15.99 -18.12
CA TYR A 12 22.31 -16.66 -19.33
C TYR A 12 21.36 -16.52 -20.53
N LYS A 13 20.05 -16.58 -20.31
CA LYS A 13 19.05 -16.41 -21.40
C LYS A 13 19.16 -15.03 -22.03
N ARG A 14 19.41 -13.98 -21.26
CA ARG A 14 19.57 -12.62 -21.79
C ARG A 14 20.81 -12.42 -22.65
N GLN A 15 21.85 -13.23 -22.48
CA GLN A 15 23.04 -13.18 -23.36
C GLN A 15 22.72 -13.53 -24.83
N VAL A 16 21.61 -14.22 -25.05
CA VAL A 16 21.17 -14.67 -26.39
C VAL A 16 19.84 -14.04 -26.82
N GLN A 17 19.08 -13.42 -25.88
CA GLN A 17 17.78 -12.78 -26.13
C GLN A 17 17.61 -11.54 -25.24
N GLU A 18 17.44 -10.38 -25.87
CA GLU A 18 17.30 -9.11 -25.16
C GLU A 18 15.89 -8.93 -24.53
N ASN A 19 14.86 -9.45 -25.19
CA ASN A 19 13.46 -9.34 -24.76
C ASN A 19 13.05 -10.54 -23.88
N VAL A 20 13.44 -10.46 -22.61
CA VAL A 20 13.08 -11.49 -21.62
C VAL A 20 11.93 -10.97 -20.75
N ILE A 21 10.87 -11.76 -20.66
CA ILE A 21 9.75 -11.55 -19.73
C ILE A 21 9.80 -12.67 -18.69
N VAL A 22 9.78 -12.30 -17.42
CA VAL A 22 9.73 -13.28 -16.32
C VAL A 22 8.29 -13.35 -15.80
N VAL A 23 7.78 -14.59 -15.70
CA VAL A 23 6.46 -14.86 -15.08
C VAL A 23 6.72 -15.57 -13.76
N LEU A 24 6.29 -14.97 -12.68
CA LEU A 24 6.47 -15.48 -11.32
C LEU A 24 5.20 -16.17 -10.82
N HIS A 25 5.38 -17.40 -10.31
CA HIS A 25 4.34 -18.20 -9.67
C HIS A 25 4.80 -18.53 -8.25
N ASN A 26 4.72 -17.55 -7.35
CA ASN A 26 5.19 -17.66 -5.98
C ASN A 26 4.07 -17.29 -4.98
N GLY A 27 4.16 -17.82 -3.77
CA GLY A 27 3.18 -17.54 -2.72
C GLY A 27 3.59 -16.40 -1.79
N SER A 28 4.82 -15.89 -1.94
CA SER A 28 5.38 -14.82 -1.12
C SER A 28 6.44 -14.06 -1.91
N PRO A 29 6.85 -12.85 -1.48
CA PRO A 29 7.89 -12.06 -2.14
C PRO A 29 9.18 -12.84 -2.32
N VAL A 30 9.83 -12.65 -3.46
CA VAL A 30 11.14 -13.21 -3.77
C VAL A 30 12.13 -12.08 -4.07
N GLU A 31 13.40 -12.31 -3.77
CA GLU A 31 14.47 -11.39 -4.20
C GLU A 31 14.64 -11.43 -5.71
N MET A 32 14.75 -10.26 -6.33
CA MET A 32 14.84 -10.10 -7.78
C MET A 32 16.12 -9.33 -8.17
N PRO A 33 17.32 -9.86 -7.93
CA PRO A 33 18.57 -9.18 -8.30
C PRO A 33 18.74 -9.01 -9.80
N TRP A 34 17.98 -9.75 -10.59
CA TRP A 34 17.95 -9.74 -12.06
C TRP A 34 16.91 -8.76 -12.65
N ASN A 35 16.06 -8.14 -11.83
CA ASN A 35 14.89 -7.34 -12.26
C ASN A 35 15.26 -6.28 -13.32
N ASP A 36 16.35 -5.56 -13.10
CA ASP A 36 16.78 -4.48 -14.01
C ASP A 36 17.39 -5.00 -15.33
N LYS A 37 17.47 -6.33 -15.46
CA LYS A 37 18.02 -7.02 -16.64
C LYS A 37 16.95 -7.65 -17.53
N VAL A 38 15.68 -7.55 -17.17
CA VAL A 38 14.57 -8.12 -17.93
C VAL A 38 13.64 -7.02 -18.44
N SER A 39 12.90 -7.32 -19.52
CA SER A 39 12.02 -6.32 -20.14
C SER A 39 10.72 -6.13 -19.37
N ALA A 40 10.22 -7.19 -18.72
CA ALA A 40 9.02 -7.14 -17.89
C ALA A 40 9.00 -8.30 -16.89
N VAL A 41 8.25 -8.09 -15.81
CA VAL A 41 7.92 -9.11 -14.81
C VAL A 41 6.40 -9.18 -14.69
N LEU A 42 5.84 -10.37 -14.79
CA LEU A 42 4.44 -10.67 -14.54
C LEU A 42 4.33 -11.50 -13.27
N GLU A 43 3.81 -10.90 -12.21
CA GLU A 43 3.52 -11.59 -10.94
C GLU A 43 2.11 -12.16 -11.00
N VAL A 44 1.97 -13.47 -10.97
CA VAL A 44 0.67 -14.15 -11.04
C VAL A 44 0.30 -14.88 -9.76
N TYR A 45 1.18 -14.90 -8.78
CA TYR A 45 0.99 -15.59 -7.51
C TYR A 45 0.56 -17.07 -7.68
N LEU A 46 -0.22 -17.59 -6.73
CA LEU A 46 -0.78 -18.94 -6.77
C LEU A 46 -2.11 -18.92 -7.52
N CYS A 47 -2.04 -19.09 -8.83
CA CYS A 47 -3.20 -19.13 -9.70
C CYS A 47 -3.92 -20.50 -9.63
N GLY A 48 -5.17 -20.50 -10.13
CA GLY A 48 -5.97 -21.71 -10.27
C GLY A 48 -5.80 -22.43 -11.62
N GLU A 49 -6.82 -23.17 -12.01
CA GLU A 49 -6.82 -24.07 -13.18
C GLU A 49 -6.52 -23.35 -14.51
N ALA A 50 -7.04 -22.14 -14.70
CA ALA A 50 -6.89 -21.37 -15.95
C ALA A 50 -5.59 -20.55 -16.05
N THR A 51 -4.59 -20.81 -15.23
CA THR A 51 -3.34 -20.02 -15.13
C THR A 51 -2.64 -19.84 -16.47
N GLY A 52 -2.50 -20.91 -17.25
CA GLY A 52 -1.78 -20.88 -18.53
C GLY A 52 -2.48 -20.01 -19.56
N GLU A 53 -3.81 -20.12 -19.67
CA GLU A 53 -4.62 -19.34 -20.59
C GLU A 53 -4.63 -17.85 -20.18
N ALA A 54 -4.88 -17.55 -18.91
CA ALA A 54 -4.88 -16.18 -18.39
C ALA A 54 -3.51 -15.48 -18.57
N THR A 55 -2.43 -16.21 -18.31
CA THR A 55 -1.06 -15.70 -18.54
C THR A 55 -0.81 -15.41 -20.02
N ALA A 56 -1.21 -16.32 -20.92
CA ALA A 56 -1.08 -16.12 -22.35
C ALA A 56 -1.90 -14.92 -22.84
N ASP A 57 -3.14 -14.77 -22.38
CA ASP A 57 -3.99 -13.65 -22.76
C ASP A 57 -3.41 -12.28 -22.36
N ILE A 58 -2.75 -12.20 -21.21
CA ILE A 58 -2.01 -10.99 -20.81
C ILE A 58 -0.78 -10.81 -21.71
N LEU A 59 0.08 -11.80 -21.83
CA LEU A 59 1.34 -11.68 -22.58
C LEU A 59 1.13 -11.34 -24.06
N PHE A 60 0.06 -11.82 -24.67
CA PHE A 60 -0.29 -11.53 -26.06
C PHE A 60 -1.29 -10.39 -26.25
N GLY A 61 -1.61 -9.66 -25.17
CA GLY A 61 -2.42 -8.44 -25.22
C GLY A 61 -3.92 -8.66 -25.48
N LYS A 62 -4.42 -9.88 -25.34
CA LYS A 62 -5.87 -10.14 -25.39
C LYS A 62 -6.58 -9.63 -24.14
N ALA A 63 -5.89 -9.64 -22.99
CA ALA A 63 -6.35 -9.06 -21.74
C ALA A 63 -5.36 -7.99 -21.28
N ASN A 64 -5.88 -6.88 -20.72
CA ASN A 64 -5.07 -5.85 -20.10
C ASN A 64 -4.85 -6.19 -18.62
N PRO A 65 -3.60 -6.24 -18.11
CA PRO A 65 -3.35 -6.48 -16.70
C PRO A 65 -4.00 -5.39 -15.84
N CYS A 66 -4.62 -5.79 -14.75
CA CYS A 66 -5.37 -4.89 -13.88
C CYS A 66 -5.30 -5.31 -12.40
N GLY A 67 -4.36 -6.15 -12.06
CA GLY A 67 -4.03 -6.53 -10.69
C GLY A 67 -3.08 -5.52 -10.06
N LYS A 68 -3.09 -5.46 -8.73
CA LYS A 68 -2.14 -4.70 -7.93
C LYS A 68 -1.53 -5.63 -6.90
N LEU A 69 -0.25 -5.46 -6.59
CA LEU A 69 0.43 -6.24 -5.56
C LEU A 69 -0.24 -6.07 -4.20
N ALA A 70 -0.59 -7.17 -3.58
CA ALA A 70 -1.20 -7.19 -2.24
C ALA A 70 -0.16 -7.10 -1.10
N GLU A 71 1.11 -6.97 -1.46
CA GLU A 71 2.24 -6.90 -0.55
C GLU A 71 3.35 -6.00 -1.11
N THR A 72 4.30 -5.64 -0.25
CA THR A 72 5.53 -4.95 -0.67
C THR A 72 6.60 -5.99 -0.97
N ILE A 73 7.25 -5.88 -2.11
CA ILE A 73 8.41 -6.71 -2.45
C ILE A 73 9.67 -5.98 -1.99
N PRO A 74 10.38 -6.48 -0.96
CA PRO A 74 11.59 -5.86 -0.46
C PRO A 74 12.77 -6.03 -1.44
N MET A 75 13.86 -5.31 -1.20
CA MET A 75 15.10 -5.48 -1.96
C MET A 75 15.81 -6.77 -1.59
N LYS A 76 15.75 -7.16 -0.32
CA LYS A 76 16.39 -8.36 0.24
C LYS A 76 15.50 -8.96 1.32
N LEU A 77 15.68 -10.25 1.57
CA LEU A 77 15.00 -10.96 2.65
C LEU A 77 15.30 -10.34 4.04
N SER A 78 16.53 -9.88 4.24
CA SER A 78 16.95 -9.22 5.50
C SER A 78 16.25 -7.89 5.78
N ASP A 79 15.54 -7.33 4.80
CA ASP A 79 14.80 -6.08 4.97
C ASP A 79 13.40 -6.32 5.56
N THR A 80 12.96 -7.58 5.70
CA THR A 80 11.65 -7.89 6.27
C THR A 80 11.61 -7.63 7.77
N PRO A 81 10.51 -7.10 8.34
CA PRO A 81 10.43 -6.77 9.76
C PRO A 81 10.63 -7.98 10.68
N SER A 82 10.22 -9.15 10.25
CA SER A 82 10.31 -10.40 11.00
C SER A 82 11.61 -11.18 10.78
N TYR A 83 12.57 -10.67 10.01
CA TYR A 83 13.78 -11.41 9.61
C TYR A 83 14.56 -12.03 10.78
N LEU A 84 14.64 -11.30 11.91
CA LEU A 84 15.39 -11.76 13.08
C LEU A 84 14.60 -12.67 14.02
N THR A 85 13.26 -12.71 13.88
CA THR A 85 12.37 -13.41 14.83
C THR A 85 11.59 -14.55 14.21
N PHE A 86 11.54 -14.65 12.88
CA PHE A 86 10.88 -15.75 12.17
C PHE A 86 11.89 -16.82 11.72
N PRO A 87 11.57 -18.11 11.81
CA PRO A 87 10.32 -18.71 12.31
C PRO A 87 10.20 -18.79 13.84
N GLY A 88 11.23 -18.38 14.58
CA GLY A 88 11.33 -18.61 16.01
C GLY A 88 11.71 -20.06 16.34
N ASP A 89 11.82 -20.40 17.64
CA ASP A 89 12.08 -21.77 18.11
C ASP A 89 10.74 -22.47 18.43
N ARG A 90 10.21 -22.24 19.64
CA ARG A 90 8.93 -22.82 20.09
C ARG A 90 7.78 -21.81 20.02
N HIS A 91 8.11 -20.54 19.94
CA HIS A 91 7.16 -19.43 19.91
C HIS A 91 7.50 -18.52 18.74
N ALA A 92 6.47 -18.15 17.97
CA ALA A 92 6.56 -17.10 16.95
C ALA A 92 6.23 -15.76 17.62
N GLU A 93 7.10 -14.77 17.45
CA GLU A 93 6.92 -13.44 17.99
C GLU A 93 6.57 -12.45 16.88
N TYR A 94 5.47 -11.72 17.05
CA TYR A 94 4.98 -10.69 16.14
C TYR A 94 5.37 -9.31 16.67
N ASN A 95 6.66 -8.97 16.61
CA ASN A 95 7.23 -7.78 17.23
C ASN A 95 7.00 -6.49 16.44
N GLU A 96 6.52 -6.60 15.21
CA GLU A 96 6.27 -5.47 14.33
C GLU A 96 5.05 -4.62 14.72
N GLY A 97 4.13 -5.15 15.54
CA GLY A 97 2.91 -4.47 15.96
C GLY A 97 2.08 -4.02 14.76
N VAL A 98 1.77 -2.72 14.67
CA VAL A 98 1.01 -2.15 13.53
C VAL A 98 1.87 -1.90 12.28
N PHE A 99 3.20 -2.07 12.38
CA PHE A 99 4.14 -1.80 11.30
C PHE A 99 4.40 -3.04 10.45
N VAL A 100 3.36 -3.59 9.84
CA VAL A 100 3.43 -4.73 8.91
C VAL A 100 3.42 -4.25 7.46
N GLY A 101 4.10 -4.98 6.57
CA GLY A 101 4.13 -4.70 5.13
C GLY A 101 4.58 -3.27 4.82
N TYR A 102 3.87 -2.57 3.91
CA TYR A 102 4.21 -1.21 3.48
C TYR A 102 4.31 -0.21 4.63
N ARG A 103 3.56 -0.41 5.72
CA ARG A 103 3.59 0.47 6.91
C ARG A 103 4.97 0.51 7.55
N TYR A 104 5.65 -0.64 7.59
CA TYR A 104 7.01 -0.75 8.08
C TYR A 104 8.01 -0.08 7.13
N TYR A 105 7.99 -0.46 5.84
CA TYR A 105 8.93 0.04 4.85
C TYR A 105 8.82 1.54 4.64
N ASP A 106 7.60 2.09 4.69
CA ASP A 106 7.37 3.52 4.56
C ASP A 106 7.85 4.26 5.81
N LYS A 107 7.56 3.76 7.01
CA LYS A 107 8.02 4.36 8.28
C LYS A 107 9.53 4.36 8.43
N LYS A 108 10.20 3.36 7.90
CA LYS A 108 11.66 3.24 7.89
C LYS A 108 12.30 3.94 6.68
N GLU A 109 11.52 4.52 5.78
CA GLU A 109 11.99 5.13 4.52
C GLU A 109 12.89 4.19 3.70
N MET A 110 12.61 2.87 3.78
CA MET A 110 13.42 1.85 3.13
C MET A 110 13.11 1.77 1.65
N ALA A 111 14.15 1.56 0.83
CA ALA A 111 13.97 1.19 -0.57
C ALA A 111 13.27 -0.17 -0.67
N VAL A 112 12.38 -0.29 -1.64
CA VAL A 112 11.68 -1.54 -1.96
C VAL A 112 11.74 -1.80 -3.45
N ARG A 113 11.64 -3.05 -3.86
CA ARG A 113 11.63 -3.41 -5.30
C ARG A 113 10.32 -2.95 -5.93
N TYR A 114 9.19 -3.31 -5.32
CA TYR A 114 7.85 -2.87 -5.69
C TYR A 114 7.03 -2.56 -4.44
N PRO A 115 6.39 -1.40 -4.36
CA PRO A 115 5.55 -1.06 -3.21
C PRO A 115 4.22 -1.81 -3.24
N PHE A 116 3.59 -1.94 -2.09
CA PHE A 116 2.20 -2.40 -1.97
C PHE A 116 1.29 -1.60 -2.89
N GLY A 117 0.37 -2.29 -3.55
CA GLY A 117 -0.57 -1.67 -4.48
C GLY A 117 0.00 -1.36 -5.86
N HIS A 118 1.29 -1.65 -6.13
CA HIS A 118 1.90 -1.44 -7.45
C HIS A 118 1.31 -2.40 -8.49
N GLY A 119 1.18 -1.91 -9.71
CA GLY A 119 0.77 -2.70 -10.88
C GLY A 119 0.57 -1.81 -12.08
N LEU A 120 1.10 -2.24 -13.22
CA LEU A 120 1.04 -1.54 -14.49
C LEU A 120 -0.17 -1.99 -15.33
N SER A 121 -0.49 -1.20 -16.33
CA SER A 121 -1.54 -1.47 -17.32
C SER A 121 -0.99 -1.18 -18.71
N TYR A 122 -1.64 -1.71 -19.76
CA TYR A 122 -1.35 -1.36 -21.15
C TYR A 122 -1.99 -0.03 -21.57
N THR A 123 -2.69 0.63 -20.66
CA THR A 123 -3.22 1.99 -20.82
C THR A 123 -2.75 2.89 -19.67
N THR A 124 -3.05 4.16 -19.75
CA THR A 124 -2.66 5.17 -18.74
C THR A 124 -3.90 5.82 -18.13
N PHE A 125 -3.80 6.17 -16.85
CA PHE A 125 -4.89 6.80 -16.12
C PHE A 125 -4.44 8.13 -15.51
N GLU A 126 -5.28 9.16 -15.68
CA GLU A 126 -5.14 10.46 -15.02
C GLU A 126 -6.11 10.52 -13.83
N TYR A 127 -5.62 11.11 -12.74
CA TYR A 127 -6.37 11.36 -11.52
C TYR A 127 -6.53 12.86 -11.35
N SER A 128 -7.76 13.33 -11.17
CA SER A 128 -8.07 14.76 -11.07
C SER A 128 -9.23 15.03 -10.13
N ASP A 129 -9.42 16.31 -9.78
CA ASP A 129 -10.63 16.83 -9.12
C ASP A 129 -10.96 16.15 -7.79
N ILE A 130 -9.99 15.97 -6.88
CA ILE A 130 -10.29 15.50 -5.52
C ILE A 130 -11.19 16.53 -4.81
N LYS A 131 -12.35 16.07 -4.30
CA LYS A 131 -13.30 16.90 -3.57
C LYS A 131 -13.78 16.18 -2.33
N LEU A 132 -13.67 16.85 -1.20
CA LEU A 132 -14.24 16.42 0.07
C LEU A 132 -15.61 17.05 0.27
N SER A 133 -16.55 16.31 0.89
CA SER A 133 -17.87 16.86 1.25
C SER A 133 -17.77 17.92 2.34
N ASP A 134 -16.75 17.85 3.18
CA ASP A 134 -16.49 18.79 4.26
C ASP A 134 -14.98 18.93 4.53
N THR A 135 -14.57 20.01 5.17
CA THR A 135 -13.20 20.25 5.63
C THR A 135 -12.98 19.87 7.09
N ALA A 136 -14.06 19.58 7.81
CA ALA A 136 -14.04 19.12 9.20
C ALA A 136 -15.14 18.10 9.43
N VAL A 137 -14.83 17.02 10.16
CA VAL A 137 -15.77 15.94 10.50
C VAL A 137 -15.67 15.58 11.98
N GLY A 138 -16.77 15.14 12.54
CA GLY A 138 -16.86 14.59 13.88
C GLY A 138 -17.00 13.08 13.89
N ASP A 139 -17.25 12.53 15.09
CA ASP A 139 -17.34 11.07 15.31
C ASP A 139 -18.52 10.41 14.57
N ASP A 140 -19.61 11.12 14.35
CA ASP A 140 -20.84 10.60 13.75
C ASP A 140 -20.96 10.97 12.25
N ASP A 141 -20.01 11.73 11.71
CA ASP A 141 -20.05 12.21 10.34
C ASP A 141 -19.50 11.18 9.35
N ILE A 142 -19.97 11.26 8.12
CA ILE A 142 -19.44 10.51 6.98
C ILE A 142 -18.78 11.50 6.02
N LEU A 143 -17.46 11.43 5.91
CA LEU A 143 -16.73 12.18 4.88
C LEU A 143 -16.88 11.48 3.53
N THR A 144 -17.44 12.19 2.54
CA THR A 144 -17.48 11.72 1.17
C THR A 144 -16.30 12.31 0.40
N VAL A 145 -15.54 11.43 -0.27
CA VAL A 145 -14.39 11.81 -1.11
C VAL A 145 -14.68 11.44 -2.55
N ASN A 146 -14.72 12.43 -3.42
CA ASN A 146 -14.89 12.24 -4.86
C ASN A 146 -13.59 12.51 -5.59
N VAL A 147 -13.26 11.67 -6.58
CA VAL A 147 -12.12 11.84 -7.47
C VAL A 147 -12.52 11.45 -8.88
N VAL A 148 -11.99 12.14 -9.88
CA VAL A 148 -12.23 11.81 -11.29
C VAL A 148 -11.04 11.03 -11.84
N ILE A 149 -11.32 9.88 -12.46
CA ILE A 149 -10.33 9.07 -13.15
C ILE A 149 -10.65 9.09 -14.65
N THR A 150 -9.64 9.35 -15.46
CA THR A 150 -9.73 9.38 -16.92
C THR A 150 -8.77 8.37 -17.52
N ASN A 151 -9.23 7.52 -18.43
CA ASN A 151 -8.34 6.70 -19.24
C ASN A 151 -7.75 7.57 -20.36
N THR A 152 -6.47 7.89 -20.27
CA THR A 152 -5.75 8.74 -21.23
C THR A 152 -4.99 7.95 -22.30
N GLY A 153 -5.03 6.61 -22.23
CA GLY A 153 -4.38 5.77 -23.22
C GLY A 153 -5.31 5.29 -24.32
N ASN A 154 -4.84 4.33 -25.12
CA ASN A 154 -5.46 3.92 -26.38
C ASN A 154 -6.26 2.62 -26.29
N CYS A 155 -6.27 1.93 -25.15
CA CYS A 155 -7.02 0.70 -24.96
C CYS A 155 -7.86 0.75 -23.67
N ALA A 156 -8.91 -0.07 -23.62
CA ALA A 156 -9.71 -0.24 -22.42
C ALA A 156 -8.86 -0.82 -21.29
N GLY A 157 -9.09 -0.36 -20.07
CA GLY A 157 -8.37 -0.83 -18.91
C GLY A 157 -9.16 -0.70 -17.63
N LYS A 158 -8.70 -1.42 -16.60
CA LYS A 158 -9.24 -1.35 -15.25
C LYS A 158 -8.20 -0.74 -14.33
N GLU A 159 -8.61 0.25 -13.53
CA GLU A 159 -7.76 0.84 -12.50
C GLU A 159 -8.31 0.55 -11.11
N ILE A 160 -7.41 0.35 -10.16
CA ILE A 160 -7.74 0.23 -8.74
C ILE A 160 -7.31 1.53 -8.07
N VAL A 161 -8.30 2.37 -7.82
CA VAL A 161 -8.12 3.65 -7.12
C VAL A 161 -8.03 3.36 -5.64
N GLN A 162 -6.91 3.71 -5.01
CA GLN A 162 -6.61 3.43 -3.61
C GLN A 162 -6.74 4.72 -2.80
N LEU A 163 -7.42 4.64 -1.64
CA LEU A 163 -7.54 5.75 -0.71
C LEU A 163 -6.78 5.42 0.58
N TYR A 164 -5.84 6.30 0.91
CA TYR A 164 -5.06 6.23 2.15
C TYR A 164 -5.39 7.42 3.05
N VAL A 165 -5.30 7.21 4.35
CA VAL A 165 -5.41 8.26 5.38
C VAL A 165 -4.10 8.31 6.16
N ALA A 166 -3.55 9.52 6.28
CA ALA A 166 -2.38 9.81 7.09
C ALA A 166 -2.78 10.69 8.28
N ASP A 167 -2.48 10.23 9.48
CA ASP A 167 -2.70 10.98 10.72
C ASP A 167 -1.58 12.00 10.92
N LYS A 168 -1.94 13.29 10.94
CA LYS A 168 -1.03 14.41 11.24
C LYS A 168 -1.24 15.00 12.63
N SER A 169 -2.08 14.37 13.46
CA SER A 169 -2.35 14.84 14.83
C SER A 169 -1.12 14.76 15.73
N GLY A 170 -0.21 13.81 15.47
CA GLY A 170 0.93 13.53 16.32
C GLY A 170 0.57 12.87 17.65
N PHE A 171 -0.69 12.49 17.82
CA PHE A 171 -1.22 11.99 19.10
C PHE A 171 -0.70 10.60 19.48
N ALA A 172 -0.48 9.74 18.50
CA ALA A 172 -0.01 8.37 18.70
C ALA A 172 1.02 7.99 17.64
N VAL A 173 1.87 7.02 17.96
CA VAL A 173 2.80 6.44 16.98
C VAL A 173 2.01 5.58 16.00
N ARG A 174 1.90 6.05 14.76
CA ARG A 174 1.14 5.41 13.70
C ARG A 174 1.97 5.25 12.41
N PRO A 175 1.55 4.37 11.50
CA PRO A 175 2.07 4.33 10.13
C PRO A 175 1.94 5.70 9.44
N GLU A 176 2.84 5.99 8.49
CA GLU A 176 2.82 7.23 7.71
C GLU A 176 1.48 7.43 7.00
N LYS A 177 0.86 6.35 6.57
CA LYS A 177 -0.48 6.28 5.97
C LYS A 177 -1.03 4.88 6.06
N GLU A 178 -2.35 4.76 6.00
CA GLU A 178 -3.05 3.49 6.04
C GLU A 178 -4.08 3.42 4.91
N LEU A 179 -4.08 2.32 4.15
CA LEU A 179 -5.14 2.05 3.18
C LEU A 179 -6.46 1.89 3.92
N LYS A 180 -7.45 2.71 3.57
CA LYS A 180 -8.78 2.67 4.20
C LYS A 180 -9.85 2.16 3.25
N ASP A 181 -9.68 2.38 1.95
CA ASP A 181 -10.63 1.88 0.94
C ASP A 181 -9.97 1.77 -0.43
N PHE A 182 -10.56 1.00 -1.34
CA PHE A 182 -10.16 0.94 -2.74
C PHE A 182 -11.34 0.56 -3.63
N ILE A 183 -11.37 1.10 -4.85
CA ILE A 183 -12.43 0.82 -5.81
C ILE A 183 -11.80 0.48 -7.16
N LYS A 184 -12.23 -0.64 -7.76
CA LYS A 184 -11.83 -1.04 -9.11
C LYS A 184 -12.87 -0.57 -10.11
N ILE A 185 -12.42 0.17 -11.11
CA ILE A 185 -13.26 0.69 -12.19
C ILE A 185 -12.72 0.26 -13.55
N GLU A 186 -13.61 0.14 -14.53
CA GLU A 186 -13.27 -0.09 -15.93
C GLU A 186 -13.56 1.15 -16.76
N LEU A 187 -12.62 1.54 -17.63
CA LEU A 187 -12.71 2.74 -18.47
C LEU A 187 -12.30 2.41 -19.91
N GLN A 188 -13.13 2.85 -20.86
CA GLN A 188 -12.77 2.89 -22.26
C GLN A 188 -11.76 4.02 -22.55
N PRO A 189 -11.04 4.00 -23.70
CA PRO A 189 -10.18 5.12 -24.09
C PRO A 189 -10.94 6.45 -24.07
N GLY A 190 -10.42 7.46 -23.38
CA GLY A 190 -11.02 8.77 -23.21
C GLY A 190 -12.20 8.84 -22.21
N GLU A 191 -12.64 7.72 -21.67
CA GLU A 191 -13.73 7.68 -20.69
C GLU A 191 -13.29 8.26 -19.34
N ARG A 192 -14.22 8.98 -18.69
CA ARG A 192 -14.06 9.55 -17.34
C ARG A 192 -15.13 9.00 -16.42
N LYS A 193 -14.71 8.64 -15.19
CA LYS A 193 -15.65 8.27 -14.12
C LYS A 193 -15.30 8.97 -12.83
N THR A 194 -16.33 9.37 -12.08
CA THR A 194 -16.16 9.81 -10.70
C THR A 194 -16.20 8.58 -9.80
N VAL A 195 -15.18 8.43 -8.99
CA VAL A 195 -15.07 7.44 -7.91
C VAL A 195 -15.42 8.14 -6.61
N THR A 196 -16.27 7.52 -5.80
CA THR A 196 -16.74 8.06 -4.53
C THR A 196 -16.43 7.12 -3.40
N PHE A 197 -15.68 7.59 -2.41
CA PHE A 197 -15.40 6.88 -1.16
C PHE A 197 -16.22 7.50 -0.02
N ARG A 198 -16.52 6.70 1.00
CA ARG A 198 -17.26 7.12 2.19
C ARG A 198 -16.46 6.68 3.42
N LEU A 199 -15.95 7.65 4.15
CA LEU A 199 -15.13 7.43 5.33
C LEU A 199 -15.92 7.81 6.58
N ASP A 200 -16.08 6.86 7.48
CA ASP A 200 -16.59 7.06 8.83
C ASP A 200 -15.45 7.31 9.83
N LYS A 201 -15.78 7.48 11.10
CA LYS A 201 -14.82 7.62 12.21
C LYS A 201 -13.71 6.58 12.17
N ARG A 202 -14.03 5.34 11.77
CA ARG A 202 -13.07 4.24 11.76
C ARG A 202 -11.89 4.49 10.83
N ALA A 203 -12.08 5.24 9.75
CA ALA A 203 -11.00 5.58 8.83
C ALA A 203 -9.90 6.43 9.49
N PHE A 204 -10.23 7.21 10.50
CA PHE A 204 -9.33 8.10 11.25
C PHE A 204 -8.79 7.47 12.53
N SER A 205 -9.39 6.36 13.00
CA SER A 205 -9.17 5.78 14.31
C SER A 205 -7.97 4.84 14.38
N TYR A 206 -7.45 4.69 15.59
CA TYR A 206 -6.68 3.56 16.06
C TYR A 206 -7.38 2.90 17.24
N TYR A 207 -7.07 1.64 17.55
CA TYR A 207 -7.61 0.99 18.74
C TYR A 207 -6.87 1.48 19.97
N ASN A 208 -7.61 2.02 20.93
CA ASN A 208 -7.06 2.49 22.20
C ASN A 208 -7.41 1.49 23.29
N GLU A 209 -6.38 0.88 23.90
CA GLU A 209 -6.55 -0.19 24.89
C GLU A 209 -7.17 0.30 26.20
N GLU A 210 -6.85 1.54 26.62
CA GLU A 210 -7.41 2.12 27.85
C GLU A 210 -8.89 2.44 27.70
N LEU A 211 -9.29 2.87 26.51
CA LEU A 211 -10.69 3.10 26.18
C LEU A 211 -11.43 1.79 25.86
N GLY A 212 -10.70 0.75 25.46
CA GLY A 212 -11.26 -0.51 24.96
C GLY A 212 -12.05 -0.34 23.66
N ASP A 213 -11.77 0.71 22.88
CA ASP A 213 -12.52 1.08 21.68
C ASP A 213 -11.64 1.82 20.66
N TRP A 214 -12.23 2.09 19.49
CA TRP A 214 -11.64 2.86 18.41
C TRP A 214 -11.73 4.36 18.69
N TYR A 215 -10.57 4.99 18.71
CA TYR A 215 -10.41 6.42 18.99
C TYR A 215 -9.79 7.15 17.80
N ALA A 216 -10.47 8.21 17.34
CA ALA A 216 -9.98 9.13 16.33
C ALA A 216 -9.55 10.45 17.05
N PRO A 217 -8.24 10.74 17.13
CA PRO A 217 -7.75 11.96 17.76
C PRO A 217 -8.25 13.23 17.07
N ASN A 218 -8.34 14.31 17.86
CA ASN A 218 -8.47 15.66 17.29
C ASN A 218 -7.22 16.00 16.49
N GLY A 219 -7.38 16.50 15.27
CA GLY A 219 -6.24 16.92 14.48
C GLY A 219 -6.49 16.89 12.99
N LYS A 220 -5.43 17.11 12.24
CA LYS A 220 -5.42 17.10 10.79
C LYS A 220 -5.10 15.72 10.27
N TYR A 221 -5.73 15.38 9.16
CA TYR A 221 -5.53 14.14 8.43
C TYR A 221 -5.41 14.43 6.94
N ASP A 222 -4.45 13.80 6.29
CA ASP A 222 -4.37 13.83 4.83
C ASP A 222 -5.16 12.67 4.24
N ILE A 223 -6.05 12.98 3.32
CA ILE A 223 -6.76 12.03 2.46
C ILE A 223 -5.98 11.95 1.16
N MET A 224 -5.42 10.77 0.89
CA MET A 224 -4.52 10.55 -0.25
C MET A 224 -5.15 9.58 -1.24
N ILE A 225 -5.29 10.00 -2.49
CA ILE A 225 -5.70 9.13 -3.60
C ILE A 225 -4.45 8.69 -4.35
N ALA A 226 -4.34 7.38 -4.58
CA ALA A 226 -3.11 6.78 -5.07
C ALA A 226 -3.34 5.61 -6.03
N SER A 227 -2.33 5.30 -6.85
CA SER A 227 -2.25 4.08 -7.64
C SER A 227 -1.45 2.96 -6.96
N SER A 228 -0.67 3.32 -5.92
CA SER A 228 0.04 2.41 -5.01
C SER A 228 0.37 3.14 -3.71
N SER A 229 0.90 2.45 -2.71
CA SER A 229 1.31 3.06 -1.43
C SER A 229 2.38 4.15 -1.57
N ARG A 230 3.09 4.20 -2.70
CA ARG A 230 4.14 5.20 -2.98
C ARG A 230 3.88 6.08 -4.22
N ASP A 231 2.81 5.82 -4.94
CA ASP A 231 2.40 6.64 -6.09
C ASP A 231 1.13 7.42 -5.72
N ILE A 232 1.33 8.45 -4.88
CA ILE A 232 0.27 9.35 -4.44
C ILE A 232 -0.01 10.34 -5.55
N ARG A 233 -1.25 10.37 -6.04
CA ARG A 233 -1.71 11.20 -7.15
C ARG A 233 -2.35 12.50 -6.70
N LEU A 234 -3.17 12.46 -5.67
CA LEU A 234 -3.89 13.61 -5.14
C LEU A 234 -3.91 13.55 -3.61
N THR A 235 -3.91 14.72 -2.97
CA THR A 235 -4.03 14.85 -1.52
C THR A 235 -4.97 15.99 -1.17
N ALA A 236 -5.79 15.79 -0.15
CA ALA A 236 -6.62 16.82 0.46
C ALA A 236 -6.59 16.69 1.98
N GLU A 237 -6.64 17.82 2.70
CA GLU A 237 -6.62 17.84 4.17
C GLU A 237 -8.04 17.91 4.72
N VAL A 238 -8.30 17.17 5.81
CA VAL A 238 -9.51 17.26 6.63
C VAL A 238 -9.14 17.34 8.10
N THR A 239 -9.94 18.04 8.90
CA THR A 239 -9.78 18.10 10.36
C THR A 239 -10.81 17.19 11.02
N HIS A 240 -10.35 16.27 11.88
CA HIS A 240 -11.25 15.48 12.73
C HIS A 240 -11.41 16.15 14.10
N LYS A 241 -12.63 16.13 14.64
CA LYS A 241 -12.97 16.67 15.97
C LYS A 241 -13.80 15.65 16.73
N THR A 242 -13.32 15.29 17.93
CA THR A 242 -14.05 14.42 18.86
C THR A 242 -14.26 15.11 20.20
N ALA A 243 -15.37 14.83 20.84
CA ALA A 243 -15.66 15.21 22.20
C ALA A 243 -15.21 14.14 23.22
N VAL A 244 -14.82 12.96 22.75
CA VAL A 244 -14.34 11.86 23.59
C VAL A 244 -13.03 12.27 24.26
N LYS A 245 -13.00 12.19 25.59
CA LYS A 245 -11.79 12.41 26.40
C LYS A 245 -11.22 11.07 26.79
N LEU A 246 -9.94 10.88 26.56
CA LEU A 246 -9.25 9.71 27.07
C LEU A 246 -9.14 9.80 28.59
N PRO A 247 -9.25 8.69 29.30
CA PRO A 247 -9.13 8.65 30.75
C PRO A 247 -7.73 9.08 31.24
N PHE A 248 -6.73 8.93 30.40
CA PHE A 248 -5.35 9.34 30.64
C PHE A 248 -4.82 10.17 29.46
N VAL A 249 -4.56 11.44 29.68
CA VAL A 249 -3.76 12.23 28.74
C VAL A 249 -2.31 12.12 29.21
N ALA A 250 -1.51 11.24 28.59
CA ALA A 250 -0.06 11.39 28.66
C ALA A 250 0.26 12.74 28.02
N THR A 251 0.53 13.75 28.82
CA THR A 251 1.05 15.02 28.32
C THR A 251 2.45 14.75 27.75
N GLU A 252 2.81 15.42 26.65
CA GLU A 252 4.09 15.28 25.93
C GLU A 252 5.34 15.27 26.82
N ASN A 253 5.21 15.70 28.07
CA ASN A 253 6.31 15.79 29.03
C ASN A 253 6.46 14.59 29.97
N THR A 254 5.52 13.64 30.03
CA THR A 254 5.58 12.56 31.04
C THR A 254 6.39 11.34 30.59
N VAL A 255 6.57 11.07 29.31
CA VAL A 255 7.27 9.87 28.86
C VAL A 255 8.75 10.13 28.53
N PHE A 256 9.10 11.34 28.12
CA PHE A 256 10.51 11.69 27.79
C PHE A 256 11.22 12.46 28.93
N GLY A 257 10.50 13.18 29.79
CA GLY A 257 11.08 13.91 30.91
C GLY A 257 11.64 12.99 31.97
N GLU A 258 10.91 11.95 32.35
CA GLU A 258 11.36 10.99 33.38
C GLU A 258 12.51 10.09 32.96
N PHE A 259 12.67 9.79 31.65
CA PHE A 259 13.80 9.02 31.13
C PHE A 259 15.12 9.80 31.05
N MET A 260 15.05 11.13 30.94
CA MET A 260 16.25 11.97 30.90
C MET A 260 16.82 12.23 32.30
N ASP A 261 16.02 12.14 33.36
CA ASP A 261 16.49 12.33 34.74
C ASP A 261 17.23 11.13 35.32
N TYR A 262 17.15 9.96 34.67
CA TYR A 262 17.89 8.76 35.05
C TYR A 262 19.18 8.50 34.22
N ALA A 263 19.49 9.36 33.28
CA ALA A 263 20.67 9.22 32.38
C ALA A 263 21.83 10.17 32.71
N CYS A 264 21.81 10.83 33.88
CA CYS A 264 22.92 11.65 34.40
C CYS A 264 23.61 10.99 35.61
#